data_c8b794d7057583b4072beddaab7f0240
#
_entry.id   c8b794d7057583b4072beddaab7f0240
#
_cell.length_a   1.000
_cell.length_b   1.000
_cell.length_c   1.000
_cell.angle_alpha   90.00
_cell.angle_beta   90.00
_cell.angle_gamma   90.00
#
_symmetry.space_group_name_H-M   'P 1'
#
loop_
_entity.id
_entity.type
_entity.pdbx_description
1 polymer ?
#
loop_
_entity_poly.entity_id
_entity_poly.type
_entity_poly.pdbx_seq_one_letter_code
_entity_poly.pdbx_strand_id
1 'polypeptide(L)'
;MWNTAYSDYNIVDATPYGKDIVGMLAEECHKQGIMLNLYYSHIDWTREDYPQGRTARTKYRNPKKNDWASYYDFMNNQLTELLTNYGRIGAIWFDGFWDHDIDTVPFDWQLDYQYELVHKLQPSCLVANNHHVNVHQGEDIQIFERDVPGENKAGYSGDMDISNLSLETCQTMNGMWGYKVADQNYKSLDDLIQLLVKTSGMGANLLLNIGPQPSGELPVVALERLKGMGEWLRENGESIYETVAGDIKPQSWGVTTRKGDVLYVHILNLKENSLYLPLNFSVKSITTLADGRKIRYEKTQDGVILKFDEAIVGPDYIIKIVEKR
;
A
#
# COMPACT_ATOMS: atom_id res chain seq x y z
N MET A 1 -3.44 21.27 -1.48
CA MET A 1 -4.73 20.81 -0.98
C MET A 1 -5.09 21.37 0.39
N TRP A 2 -4.18 22.15 1.02
CA TRP A 2 -4.34 22.87 2.27
C TRP A 2 -4.01 24.35 2.10
N ASN A 3 -4.28 25.15 3.12
CA ASN A 3 -3.98 26.58 3.15
C ASN A 3 -2.50 26.80 3.53
N THR A 4 -1.60 26.52 2.60
CA THR A 4 -0.15 26.73 2.84
C THR A 4 0.22 28.20 2.77
N ALA A 5 1.08 28.65 3.68
CA ALA A 5 1.65 29.99 3.65
C ALA A 5 2.79 30.15 2.62
N TYR A 6 3.24 29.05 2.00
CA TYR A 6 4.43 29.01 1.15
C TYR A 6 4.14 28.98 -0.35
N SER A 7 2.87 28.99 -0.74
CA SER A 7 2.46 29.02 -2.15
C SER A 7 1.05 29.58 -2.30
N ASP A 8 0.89 30.55 -3.19
CA ASP A 8 -0.44 31.03 -3.61
C ASP A 8 -1.17 30.02 -4.51
N TYR A 9 -0.45 29.03 -5.04
CA TYR A 9 -1.03 27.92 -5.79
C TYR A 9 -1.47 26.82 -4.84
N ASN A 10 -2.50 27.12 -4.06
CA ASN A 10 -3.16 26.18 -3.16
C ASN A 10 -4.69 26.20 -3.38
N ILE A 11 -5.40 25.24 -2.82
CA ILE A 11 -6.85 25.09 -3.08
C ILE A 11 -7.69 26.23 -2.51
N VAL A 12 -7.19 26.89 -1.46
CA VAL A 12 -7.91 27.98 -0.78
C VAL A 12 -7.82 29.26 -1.61
N ASP A 13 -6.61 29.62 -2.05
CA ASP A 13 -6.36 30.88 -2.75
C ASP A 13 -6.59 30.79 -4.26
N ALA A 14 -6.25 29.65 -4.88
CA ALA A 14 -6.29 29.48 -6.32
C ALA A 14 -7.60 28.92 -6.87
N THR A 15 -8.59 28.57 -6.02
CA THR A 15 -9.85 28.01 -6.48
C THR A 15 -11.07 28.68 -5.84
N PRO A 16 -12.24 28.68 -6.53
CA PRO A 16 -13.48 29.18 -5.93
C PRO A 16 -13.97 28.38 -4.72
N TYR A 17 -13.43 27.19 -4.48
CA TYR A 17 -13.80 26.36 -3.35
C TYR A 17 -13.41 27.00 -2.01
N GLY A 18 -12.24 27.64 -1.95
CA GLY A 18 -11.81 28.49 -0.83
C GLY A 18 -11.73 27.79 0.53
N LYS A 19 -11.56 26.45 0.57
CA LYS A 19 -11.52 25.70 1.82
C LYS A 19 -10.32 24.77 1.86
N ASP A 20 -9.79 24.56 3.06
CA ASP A 20 -8.72 23.63 3.36
C ASP A 20 -9.25 22.18 3.41
N ILE A 21 -9.02 21.42 2.32
CA ILE A 21 -9.48 20.02 2.22
C ILE A 21 -8.72 19.11 3.19
N VAL A 22 -7.40 19.34 3.38
CA VAL A 22 -6.60 18.55 4.32
C VAL A 22 -7.10 18.75 5.74
N GLY A 23 -7.42 20.00 6.12
CA GLY A 23 -8.00 20.31 7.42
C GLY A 23 -9.35 19.62 7.65
N MET A 24 -10.25 19.72 6.67
CA MET A 24 -11.56 19.05 6.74
C MET A 24 -11.42 17.53 6.86
N LEU A 25 -10.49 16.93 6.09
CA LEU A 25 -10.26 15.50 6.11
C LEU A 25 -9.63 15.06 7.45
N ALA A 26 -8.68 15.84 7.99
CA ALA A 26 -8.06 15.57 9.28
C ALA A 26 -9.10 15.56 10.41
N GLU A 27 -10.01 16.53 10.44
CA GLU A 27 -11.12 16.57 11.41
C GLU A 27 -12.00 15.33 11.33
N GLU A 28 -12.41 14.92 10.12
CA GLU A 28 -13.27 13.74 9.95
C GLU A 28 -12.52 12.44 10.29
N CYS A 29 -11.27 12.30 9.90
CA CYS A 29 -10.45 11.15 10.28
C CYS A 29 -10.34 11.02 11.81
N HIS A 30 -10.07 12.11 12.51
CA HIS A 30 -9.99 12.11 13.99
C HIS A 30 -11.33 11.75 14.63
N LYS A 31 -12.46 12.27 14.12
CA LYS A 31 -13.81 11.93 14.60
C LYS A 31 -14.15 10.46 14.42
N GLN A 32 -13.71 9.86 13.32
CA GLN A 32 -13.99 8.47 12.96
C GLN A 32 -12.94 7.47 13.54
N GLY A 33 -11.90 7.95 14.20
CA GLY A 33 -10.81 7.12 14.69
C GLY A 33 -9.94 6.53 13.56
N ILE A 34 -9.91 7.19 12.39
CA ILE A 34 -9.09 6.80 11.24
C ILE A 34 -7.77 7.58 11.32
N MET A 35 -6.65 6.90 11.14
CA MET A 35 -5.35 7.54 11.09
C MET A 35 -5.14 8.21 9.73
N LEU A 36 -4.94 9.52 9.71
CA LEU A 36 -4.63 10.26 8.49
C LEU A 36 -3.16 10.05 8.13
N ASN A 37 -2.90 9.61 6.90
CA ASN A 37 -1.60 9.58 6.27
C ASN A 37 -1.60 10.53 5.07
N LEU A 38 -0.48 11.20 4.81
CA LEU A 38 -0.40 12.21 3.77
C LEU A 38 0.58 11.79 2.68
N TYR A 39 0.13 11.82 1.43
CA TYR A 39 1.00 11.75 0.26
C TYR A 39 1.64 13.11 0.02
N TYR A 40 2.97 13.14 -0.10
CA TYR A 40 3.71 14.34 -0.41
C TYR A 40 4.69 14.07 -1.57
N SER A 41 4.44 14.71 -2.72
CA SER A 41 5.33 14.61 -3.87
C SER A 41 6.56 15.50 -3.71
N HIS A 42 7.75 14.94 -3.97
CA HIS A 42 8.97 15.72 -4.13
C HIS A 42 8.98 16.59 -5.40
N ILE A 43 8.01 16.35 -6.31
CA ILE A 43 7.90 17.08 -7.57
C ILE A 43 6.75 18.09 -7.46
N ASP A 44 7.03 19.36 -7.71
CA ASP A 44 6.01 20.36 -7.98
C ASP A 44 6.26 21.04 -9.32
N TRP A 45 5.45 20.71 -10.30
CA TRP A 45 5.57 21.24 -11.65
C TRP A 45 5.21 22.74 -11.76
N THR A 46 4.61 23.32 -10.74
CA THR A 46 4.24 24.73 -10.73
C THR A 46 5.39 25.64 -10.25
N ARG A 47 6.34 25.06 -9.53
CA ARG A 47 7.48 25.78 -8.96
C ARG A 47 8.61 25.96 -9.98
N GLU A 48 9.03 27.22 -10.21
CA GLU A 48 10.11 27.53 -11.15
C GLU A 48 11.50 27.19 -10.61
N ASP A 49 11.66 27.13 -9.27
CA ASP A 49 12.90 26.78 -8.59
C ASP A 49 13.15 25.27 -8.49
N TYR A 50 12.11 24.42 -8.76
CA TYR A 50 12.33 22.98 -8.85
C TYR A 50 13.29 22.63 -9.99
N PRO A 51 14.39 21.88 -9.74
CA PRO A 51 15.30 21.43 -10.79
C PRO A 51 14.59 20.59 -11.84
N GLN A 52 15.04 20.71 -13.08
CA GLN A 52 14.43 19.96 -14.17
C GLN A 52 14.89 18.51 -14.18
N GLY A 53 14.01 17.60 -13.78
CA GLY A 53 14.16 16.16 -14.00
C GLY A 53 13.53 15.70 -15.33
N ARG A 54 13.36 14.37 -15.49
CA ARG A 54 12.82 13.76 -16.72
C ARG A 54 11.35 14.14 -17.01
N THR A 55 10.58 14.56 -16.01
CA THR A 55 9.18 14.98 -16.18
C THR A 55 9.03 16.48 -16.45
N ALA A 56 10.09 17.25 -16.42
CA ALA A 56 10.10 18.68 -16.69
C ALA A 56 9.78 18.98 -18.17
N ARG A 57 8.64 18.49 -18.65
CA ARG A 57 8.19 18.60 -20.04
C ARG A 57 7.55 19.94 -20.39
N THR A 58 7.51 20.90 -19.48
CA THR A 58 6.87 22.18 -19.76
C THR A 58 7.82 23.05 -20.56
N LYS A 59 7.44 23.37 -21.80
CA LYS A 59 8.10 24.31 -22.73
C LYS A 59 8.32 25.72 -22.12
N TYR A 60 7.83 25.96 -20.93
CA TYR A 60 7.75 27.27 -20.28
C TYR A 60 8.68 27.40 -19.06
N ARG A 61 9.36 26.34 -18.63
CA ARG A 61 10.31 26.42 -17.52
C ARG A 61 11.62 27.06 -17.95
N ASN A 62 12.08 28.01 -17.17
CA ASN A 62 13.38 28.63 -17.36
C ASN A 62 14.43 27.93 -16.46
N PRO A 63 15.35 27.10 -17.01
CA PRO A 63 16.36 26.38 -16.22
C PRO A 63 17.25 27.30 -15.36
N LYS A 64 17.35 28.58 -15.72
CA LYS A 64 18.13 29.58 -14.95
C LYS A 64 17.49 29.92 -13.60
N LYS A 65 16.23 29.52 -13.39
CA LYS A 65 15.51 29.72 -12.13
C LYS A 65 15.57 28.50 -11.21
N ASN A 66 16.14 27.39 -11.68
CA ASN A 66 16.31 26.19 -10.85
C ASN A 66 17.19 26.55 -9.65
N ASP A 67 16.65 26.33 -8.46
CA ASP A 67 17.33 26.58 -7.17
C ASP A 67 16.87 25.51 -6.19
N TRP A 68 17.68 24.46 -6.06
CA TRP A 68 17.35 23.34 -5.19
C TRP A 68 17.22 23.76 -3.72
N ALA A 69 18.11 24.64 -3.25
CA ALA A 69 18.06 25.08 -1.86
C ALA A 69 16.73 25.81 -1.55
N SER A 70 16.31 26.72 -2.44
CA SER A 70 15.01 27.41 -2.33
C SER A 70 13.84 26.43 -2.35
N TYR A 71 13.87 25.49 -3.29
CA TYR A 71 12.81 24.49 -3.41
C TYR A 71 12.77 23.52 -2.22
N TYR A 72 13.93 23.11 -1.73
CA TYR A 72 14.06 22.23 -0.58
C TYR A 72 13.54 22.88 0.71
N ASP A 73 13.86 24.14 0.93
CA ASP A 73 13.32 24.93 2.05
C ASP A 73 11.79 25.06 1.96
N PHE A 74 11.27 25.29 0.75
CA PHE A 74 9.82 25.30 0.49
C PHE A 74 9.16 23.97 0.91
N MET A 75 9.69 22.83 0.48
CA MET A 75 9.15 21.51 0.86
C MET A 75 9.18 21.30 2.38
N ASN A 76 10.30 21.61 3.04
CA ASN A 76 10.46 21.41 4.47
C ASN A 76 9.52 22.31 5.29
N ASN A 77 9.28 23.53 4.82
CA ASN A 77 8.29 24.43 5.42
C ASN A 77 6.87 23.88 5.27
N GLN A 78 6.51 23.35 4.11
CA GLN A 78 5.21 22.70 3.89
C GLN A 78 5.06 21.42 4.73
N LEU A 79 6.08 20.59 4.85
CA LEU A 79 6.08 19.42 5.74
C LEU A 79 5.89 19.85 7.20
N THR A 80 6.52 20.94 7.61
CA THR A 80 6.35 21.50 8.96
C THR A 80 4.90 21.92 9.18
N GLU A 81 4.25 22.61 8.23
CA GLU A 81 2.82 22.96 8.34
C GLU A 81 1.96 21.69 8.50
N LEU A 82 2.16 20.69 7.62
CA LEU A 82 1.37 19.47 7.63
C LEU A 82 1.53 18.68 8.94
N LEU A 83 2.71 18.67 9.52
CA LEU A 83 3.01 17.95 10.76
C LEU A 83 2.69 18.73 12.03
N THR A 84 2.36 20.04 11.95
CA THR A 84 2.06 20.86 13.13
C THR A 84 0.61 21.35 13.19
N ASN A 85 -0.06 21.52 12.06
CA ASN A 85 -1.37 22.20 12.01
C ASN A 85 -2.57 21.24 11.95
N TYR A 86 -2.37 19.94 11.63
CA TYR A 86 -3.46 19.00 11.34
C TYR A 86 -3.61 17.87 12.37
N GLY A 87 -3.02 18.05 13.55
CA GLY A 87 -3.06 17.06 14.61
C GLY A 87 -2.13 15.87 14.31
N ARG A 88 -2.51 14.68 14.77
CA ARG A 88 -1.67 13.49 14.62
C ARG A 88 -1.74 12.98 13.17
N ILE A 89 -0.57 12.88 12.54
CA ILE A 89 -0.36 12.28 11.23
C ILE A 89 0.28 10.91 11.42
N GLY A 90 -0.25 9.88 10.76
CA GLY A 90 0.24 8.51 10.87
C GLY A 90 1.47 8.24 10.03
N ALA A 91 1.51 8.79 8.81
CA ALA A 91 2.65 8.67 7.92
C ALA A 91 2.72 9.84 6.93
N ILE A 92 3.96 10.14 6.50
CA ILE A 92 4.22 10.89 5.25
C ILE A 92 4.68 9.88 4.20
N TRP A 93 3.94 9.84 3.10
CA TRP A 93 4.19 8.99 1.95
C TRP A 93 4.78 9.81 0.82
N PHE A 94 6.11 9.74 0.66
CA PHE A 94 6.85 10.49 -0.36
C PHE A 94 6.81 9.79 -1.72
N ASP A 95 6.93 10.59 -2.78
CA ASP A 95 7.02 10.14 -4.16
C ASP A 95 7.78 11.15 -5.02
N GLY A 96 8.26 10.74 -6.20
CA GLY A 96 8.90 11.62 -7.16
C GLY A 96 10.42 11.47 -7.27
N PHE A 97 11.05 10.65 -6.44
CA PHE A 97 12.48 10.35 -6.50
C PHE A 97 12.93 9.95 -7.92
N TRP A 98 12.12 9.20 -8.63
CA TRP A 98 12.34 8.72 -9.99
C TRP A 98 12.46 9.84 -11.06
N ASP A 99 12.15 11.11 -10.74
CA ASP A 99 12.28 12.21 -11.71
C ASP A 99 13.73 12.48 -12.11
N HIS A 100 14.69 12.12 -11.26
CA HIS A 100 16.12 12.27 -11.46
C HIS A 100 16.89 10.94 -11.54
N ASP A 101 16.22 9.82 -11.74
CA ASP A 101 16.82 8.48 -11.81
C ASP A 101 17.70 8.25 -13.05
N ILE A 102 17.54 9.08 -14.08
CA ILE A 102 18.32 9.03 -15.34
C ILE A 102 19.46 10.05 -15.38
N ASP A 103 19.68 10.81 -14.34
CA ASP A 103 20.72 11.82 -14.30
C ASP A 103 22.11 11.15 -14.30
N THR A 104 23.03 11.71 -15.08
CA THR A 104 24.42 11.17 -15.16
C THR A 104 25.20 11.35 -13.86
N VAL A 105 24.84 12.34 -13.06
CA VAL A 105 25.31 12.55 -11.69
C VAL A 105 24.13 12.30 -10.79
N PRO A 106 24.21 11.40 -9.80
CA PRO A 106 23.12 11.16 -8.88
C PRO A 106 22.64 12.45 -8.22
N PHE A 107 21.34 12.69 -8.27
CA PHE A 107 20.73 13.85 -7.66
C PHE A 107 20.65 13.65 -6.14
N ASP A 108 21.17 14.61 -5.38
CA ASP A 108 21.10 14.57 -3.92
C ASP A 108 19.77 15.15 -3.43
N TRP A 109 18.85 14.28 -3.09
CA TRP A 109 17.54 14.64 -2.54
C TRP A 109 17.56 15.11 -1.10
N GLN A 110 18.67 14.91 -0.38
CA GLN A 110 18.84 15.24 1.05
C GLN A 110 17.74 14.62 1.92
N LEU A 111 17.39 13.36 1.67
CA LEU A 111 16.28 12.66 2.31
C LEU A 111 16.47 12.51 3.82
N ASP A 112 17.69 12.28 4.27
CA ASP A 112 18.01 12.09 5.69
C ASP A 112 17.47 13.25 6.55
N TYR A 113 17.70 14.49 6.13
CA TYR A 113 17.19 15.65 6.84
C TYR A 113 15.64 15.72 6.83
N GLN A 114 14.99 15.38 5.73
CA GLN A 114 13.53 15.38 5.66
C GLN A 114 12.92 14.31 6.55
N TYR A 115 13.51 13.12 6.58
CA TYR A 115 13.05 12.02 7.44
C TYR A 115 13.26 12.36 8.93
N GLU A 116 14.41 12.94 9.27
CA GLU A 116 14.66 13.46 10.61
C GLU A 116 13.65 14.56 11.00
N LEU A 117 13.31 15.47 10.07
CA LEU A 117 12.31 16.52 10.30
C LEU A 117 10.93 15.90 10.64
N VAL A 118 10.49 14.90 9.89
CA VAL A 118 9.23 14.20 10.15
C VAL A 118 9.23 13.59 11.55
N HIS A 119 10.24 12.79 11.89
CA HIS A 119 10.34 12.13 13.19
C HIS A 119 10.56 13.11 14.36
N LYS A 120 11.24 14.23 14.12
CA LYS A 120 11.42 15.29 15.13
C LYS A 120 10.11 15.99 15.47
N LEU A 121 9.30 16.30 14.46
CA LEU A 121 8.01 16.98 14.65
C LEU A 121 6.94 16.04 15.19
N GLN A 122 6.88 14.82 14.69
CA GLN A 122 5.98 13.77 15.16
C GLN A 122 6.70 12.42 15.27
N PRO A 123 7.25 12.03 16.43
CA PRO A 123 8.04 10.80 16.59
C PRO A 123 7.32 9.49 16.25
N SER A 124 5.99 9.51 16.20
CA SER A 124 5.17 8.36 15.81
C SER A 124 4.68 8.41 14.34
N CYS A 125 5.04 9.44 13.59
CA CYS A 125 4.73 9.54 12.17
C CYS A 125 5.72 8.69 11.39
N LEU A 126 5.20 7.75 10.60
CA LEU A 126 6.01 6.85 9.79
C LEU A 126 6.46 7.55 8.49
N VAL A 127 7.62 7.17 8.01
CA VAL A 127 8.16 7.62 6.72
C VAL A 127 8.10 6.48 5.72
N ALA A 128 7.47 6.74 4.57
CA ALA A 128 7.44 5.86 3.42
C ALA A 128 7.84 6.63 2.17
N ASN A 129 8.61 6.05 1.26
CA ASN A 129 8.98 6.71 0.02
C ASN A 129 8.92 5.74 -1.18
N ASN A 130 8.15 6.10 -2.19
CA ASN A 130 7.98 5.34 -3.44
C ASN A 130 9.11 5.65 -4.43
N HIS A 131 10.34 5.37 -4.05
CA HIS A 131 11.53 5.68 -4.85
C HIS A 131 11.99 4.56 -5.78
N HIS A 132 11.44 3.35 -5.66
CA HIS A 132 11.73 2.18 -6.50
C HIS A 132 13.18 1.66 -6.40
N VAL A 133 13.85 1.93 -5.29
CA VAL A 133 15.19 1.43 -4.97
C VAL A 133 15.22 0.82 -3.57
N ASN A 134 16.34 0.29 -3.13
CA ASN A 134 16.48 -0.21 -1.76
C ASN A 134 16.25 0.92 -0.73
N VAL A 135 15.71 0.56 0.42
CA VAL A 135 15.33 1.50 1.47
C VAL A 135 16.49 2.37 1.93
N HIS A 136 16.22 3.64 2.18
CA HIS A 136 17.15 4.59 2.78
C HIS A 136 17.04 4.56 4.31
N GLN A 137 18.10 5.04 4.96
CA GLN A 137 18.07 5.20 6.42
C GLN A 137 16.99 6.21 6.83
N GLY A 138 16.21 5.87 7.85
CA GLY A 138 15.12 6.71 8.35
C GLY A 138 13.76 6.40 7.75
N GLU A 139 13.65 5.46 6.82
CA GLU A 139 12.37 4.92 6.35
C GLU A 139 11.82 3.87 7.32
N ASP A 140 10.50 3.83 7.47
CA ASP A 140 9.76 2.89 8.31
C ASP A 140 8.98 1.86 7.50
N ILE A 141 8.67 2.20 6.23
CA ILE A 141 7.86 1.38 5.34
C ILE A 141 8.55 1.28 3.98
N GLN A 142 8.72 0.05 3.49
CA GLN A 142 9.12 -0.21 2.11
C GLN A 142 7.90 -0.39 1.22
N ILE A 143 7.88 0.32 0.08
CA ILE A 143 6.74 0.35 -0.85
C ILE A 143 7.04 -0.51 -2.08
N PHE A 144 6.01 -1.25 -2.53
CA PHE A 144 5.98 -2.00 -3.79
C PHE A 144 4.81 -1.48 -4.63
N GLU A 145 5.11 -0.65 -5.64
CA GLU A 145 4.08 -0.07 -6.50
C GLU A 145 3.54 -1.09 -7.50
N ARG A 146 2.22 -1.32 -7.44
CA ARG A 146 1.45 -2.22 -8.32
C ARG A 146 1.82 -3.70 -8.27
N ASP A 147 2.83 -4.07 -7.51
CA ASP A 147 3.28 -5.43 -7.29
C ASP A 147 3.21 -5.82 -5.81
N VAL A 148 3.18 -7.10 -5.52
CA VAL A 148 3.44 -7.58 -4.15
C VAL A 148 4.95 -7.75 -3.94
N PRO A 149 5.45 -7.72 -2.70
CA PRO A 149 6.88 -7.92 -2.43
C PRO A 149 7.45 -9.15 -3.14
N GLY A 150 8.57 -8.97 -3.84
CA GLY A 150 9.23 -10.03 -4.61
C GLY A 150 8.69 -10.26 -6.03
N GLU A 151 7.65 -9.54 -6.46
CA GLU A 151 7.23 -9.46 -7.86
C GLU A 151 7.74 -8.19 -8.53
N ASN A 152 7.88 -8.23 -9.87
CA ASN A 152 8.20 -7.06 -10.71
C ASN A 152 7.44 -7.12 -12.04
N LYS A 153 6.13 -7.37 -11.98
CA LYS A 153 5.25 -7.44 -13.16
C LYS A 153 4.96 -6.05 -13.74
N ALA A 154 4.82 -5.07 -12.86
CA ALA A 154 4.61 -3.68 -13.24
C ALA A 154 5.89 -2.97 -13.68
N GLY A 155 7.06 -3.54 -13.35
CA GLY A 155 8.37 -3.02 -13.75
C GLY A 155 8.94 -1.93 -12.83
N TYR A 156 8.33 -1.70 -11.66
CA TYR A 156 8.77 -0.67 -10.71
C TYR A 156 9.70 -1.22 -9.61
N SER A 157 9.60 -2.52 -9.30
CA SER A 157 10.37 -3.11 -8.19
C SER A 157 11.82 -3.43 -8.54
N GLY A 158 12.17 -3.52 -9.84
CA GLY A 158 13.54 -3.76 -10.29
C GLY A 158 14.24 -4.89 -9.55
N ASP A 159 15.44 -4.60 -9.08
CA ASP A 159 16.29 -5.50 -8.27
C ASP A 159 16.21 -5.15 -6.77
N MET A 160 15.12 -4.57 -6.29
CA MET A 160 14.95 -4.24 -4.87
C MET A 160 14.95 -5.49 -4.01
N ASP A 161 15.78 -5.48 -2.97
CA ASP A 161 15.72 -6.47 -1.91
C ASP A 161 14.49 -6.22 -1.01
N ILE A 162 13.88 -7.28 -0.51
CA ILE A 162 12.85 -7.17 0.52
C ILE A 162 13.54 -6.88 1.85
N SER A 163 13.29 -5.71 2.42
CA SER A 163 13.85 -5.28 3.69
C SER A 163 13.15 -5.92 4.89
N ASN A 164 13.66 -5.64 6.10
CA ASN A 164 13.03 -6.01 7.37
C ASN A 164 12.06 -4.95 7.89
N LEU A 165 11.79 -3.90 7.13
CA LEU A 165 10.80 -2.88 7.48
C LEU A 165 9.38 -3.41 7.30
N SER A 166 8.40 -2.65 7.76
CA SER A 166 7.02 -2.89 7.37
C SER A 166 6.89 -2.76 5.85
N LEU A 167 6.16 -3.69 5.22
CA LEU A 167 6.00 -3.71 3.78
C LEU A 167 4.61 -3.20 3.38
N GLU A 168 4.54 -2.47 2.27
CA GLU A 168 3.29 -1.98 1.70
C GLU A 168 3.25 -2.22 0.20
N THR A 169 2.14 -2.78 -0.27
CA THR A 169 1.78 -2.79 -1.70
C THR A 169 0.80 -1.67 -1.96
N CYS A 170 1.14 -0.70 -2.79
CA CYS A 170 0.18 0.29 -3.25
C CYS A 170 -0.37 -0.09 -4.64
N GLN A 171 -1.70 -0.07 -4.77
CA GLN A 171 -2.41 -0.44 -5.99
C GLN A 171 -3.64 0.43 -6.17
N THR A 172 -4.03 0.71 -7.42
CA THR A 172 -5.30 1.40 -7.71
C THR A 172 -6.39 0.41 -8.11
N MET A 173 -7.63 0.75 -7.77
CA MET A 173 -8.80 -0.09 -8.06
C MET A 173 -9.08 -0.22 -9.57
N ASN A 174 -8.69 0.78 -10.35
CA ASN A 174 -8.81 0.83 -11.81
C ASN A 174 -7.43 1.02 -12.49
N GLY A 175 -7.35 1.67 -13.65
CA GLY A 175 -6.09 1.89 -14.36
C GLY A 175 -5.29 3.10 -13.88
N MET A 176 -6.00 4.17 -13.48
CA MET A 176 -5.42 5.47 -13.13
C MET A 176 -5.48 5.73 -11.63
N TRP A 177 -4.47 6.43 -11.09
CA TRP A 177 -4.45 6.85 -9.69
C TRP A 177 -5.52 7.92 -9.40
N GLY A 178 -5.61 8.94 -10.24
CA GLY A 178 -6.65 9.96 -10.16
C GLY A 178 -7.91 9.56 -10.92
N TYR A 179 -9.04 10.23 -10.62
CA TYR A 179 -10.29 10.05 -11.36
C TYR A 179 -10.15 10.41 -12.82
N LYS A 180 -10.60 9.54 -13.71
CA LYS A 180 -10.67 9.74 -15.13
C LYS A 180 -11.96 9.14 -15.69
N VAL A 181 -12.82 9.96 -16.28
CA VAL A 181 -14.13 9.55 -16.82
C VAL A 181 -14.03 8.35 -17.78
N ALA A 182 -12.98 8.32 -18.60
CA ALA A 182 -12.79 7.25 -19.60
C ALA A 182 -12.21 5.96 -19.01
N ASP A 183 -11.73 5.96 -17.76
CA ASP A 183 -11.16 4.78 -17.10
C ASP A 183 -12.21 4.04 -16.30
N GLN A 184 -12.92 3.14 -16.97
CA GLN A 184 -13.95 2.28 -16.39
C GLN A 184 -13.47 0.85 -16.14
N ASN A 185 -12.15 0.61 -16.24
CA ASN A 185 -11.56 -0.71 -16.10
C ASN A 185 -11.28 -1.05 -14.62
N TYR A 186 -12.35 -1.15 -13.83
CA TYR A 186 -12.26 -1.53 -12.41
C TYR A 186 -11.98 -3.02 -12.26
N LYS A 187 -11.08 -3.35 -11.35
CA LYS A 187 -10.84 -4.73 -10.93
C LYS A 187 -12.13 -5.37 -10.41
N SER A 188 -12.29 -6.66 -10.67
CA SER A 188 -13.41 -7.41 -10.08
C SER A 188 -13.27 -7.50 -8.56
N LEU A 189 -14.36 -7.84 -7.86
CA LEU A 189 -14.30 -8.08 -6.42
C LEU A 189 -13.35 -9.22 -6.10
N ASP A 190 -13.37 -10.29 -6.88
CA ASP A 190 -12.51 -11.47 -6.71
C ASP A 190 -11.03 -11.08 -6.88
N ASP A 191 -10.68 -10.26 -7.88
CA ASP A 191 -9.31 -9.77 -8.07
C ASP A 191 -8.83 -8.95 -6.89
N LEU A 192 -9.70 -8.12 -6.31
CA LEU A 192 -9.36 -7.28 -5.15
C LEU A 192 -9.18 -8.11 -3.87
N ILE A 193 -10.03 -9.13 -3.66
CA ILE A 193 -9.87 -10.07 -2.55
C ILE A 193 -8.56 -10.84 -2.71
N GLN A 194 -8.29 -11.38 -3.90
CA GLN A 194 -7.05 -12.10 -4.17
C GLN A 194 -5.81 -11.21 -4.02
N LEU A 195 -5.90 -9.93 -4.40
CA LEU A 195 -4.83 -8.97 -4.20
C LEU A 195 -4.56 -8.77 -2.70
N LEU A 196 -5.59 -8.53 -1.89
CA LEU A 196 -5.47 -8.38 -0.44
C LEU A 196 -4.83 -9.63 0.20
N VAL A 197 -5.32 -10.80 -0.17
CA VAL A 197 -4.82 -12.08 0.36
C VAL A 197 -3.36 -12.32 -0.02
N LYS A 198 -2.98 -12.10 -1.27
CA LYS A 198 -1.59 -12.23 -1.74
C LYS A 198 -0.68 -11.25 -1.00
N THR A 199 -1.11 -10.00 -0.87
CA THR A 199 -0.35 -8.97 -0.15
C THR A 199 -0.13 -9.37 1.31
N SER A 200 -1.18 -9.81 2.01
CA SER A 200 -1.09 -10.29 3.40
C SER A 200 -0.18 -11.52 3.53
N GLY A 201 -0.27 -12.46 2.58
CA GLY A 201 0.59 -13.65 2.55
C GLY A 201 2.07 -13.35 2.30
N MET A 202 2.39 -12.17 1.76
CA MET A 202 3.75 -11.64 1.64
C MET A 202 4.18 -10.81 2.87
N GLY A 203 3.31 -10.69 3.89
CA GLY A 203 3.59 -9.89 5.10
C GLY A 203 3.50 -8.38 4.87
N ALA A 204 2.81 -7.95 3.82
CA ALA A 204 2.62 -6.55 3.48
C ALA A 204 1.19 -6.06 3.76
N ASN A 205 1.04 -4.75 3.96
CA ASN A 205 -0.24 -4.07 3.97
C ASN A 205 -0.66 -3.68 2.55
N LEU A 206 -1.95 -3.66 2.28
CA LEU A 206 -2.50 -3.18 1.02
C LEU A 206 -2.98 -1.73 1.16
N LEU A 207 -2.36 -0.81 0.42
CA LEU A 207 -2.87 0.53 0.14
C LEU A 207 -3.68 0.48 -1.17
N LEU A 208 -5.01 0.45 -1.08
CA LEU A 208 -5.90 0.43 -2.24
C LEU A 208 -6.40 1.84 -2.56
N ASN A 209 -5.87 2.42 -3.64
CA ASN A 209 -6.23 3.76 -4.08
C ASN A 209 -7.57 3.78 -4.83
N ILE A 210 -8.32 4.85 -4.59
CA ILE A 210 -9.54 5.23 -5.30
C ILE A 210 -9.45 6.72 -5.64
N GLY A 211 -9.65 7.09 -6.91
CA GLY A 211 -9.71 8.48 -7.32
C GLY A 211 -11.11 9.08 -7.09
N PRO A 212 -11.29 10.06 -6.16
CA PRO A 212 -12.56 10.75 -5.97
C PRO A 212 -12.96 11.53 -7.24
N GLN A 213 -14.25 11.64 -7.48
CA GLN A 213 -14.81 12.49 -8.53
C GLN A 213 -14.57 13.99 -8.21
N PRO A 214 -14.68 14.89 -9.21
CA PRO A 214 -14.55 16.33 -8.96
C PRO A 214 -15.54 16.91 -7.93
N SER A 215 -16.67 16.22 -7.68
CA SER A 215 -17.62 16.54 -6.61
C SER A 215 -17.11 16.19 -5.20
N GLY A 216 -16.05 15.40 -5.10
CA GLY A 216 -15.55 14.78 -3.85
C GLY A 216 -16.18 13.43 -3.54
N GLU A 217 -17.20 13.01 -4.29
CA GLU A 217 -17.83 11.69 -4.13
C GLU A 217 -16.94 10.57 -4.70
N LEU A 218 -17.02 9.39 -4.10
CA LEU A 218 -16.40 8.21 -4.65
C LEU A 218 -17.24 7.62 -5.79
N PRO A 219 -16.61 7.06 -6.85
CA PRO A 219 -17.34 6.36 -7.90
C PRO A 219 -18.19 5.21 -7.35
N VAL A 220 -19.42 5.05 -7.86
CA VAL A 220 -20.36 4.02 -7.38
C VAL A 220 -19.75 2.62 -7.44
N VAL A 221 -19.06 2.29 -8.54
CA VAL A 221 -18.38 1.00 -8.69
C VAL A 221 -17.33 0.78 -7.60
N ALA A 222 -16.59 1.83 -7.22
CA ALA A 222 -15.62 1.73 -6.15
C ALA A 222 -16.27 1.45 -4.79
N LEU A 223 -17.38 2.12 -4.49
CA LEU A 223 -18.17 1.88 -3.28
C LEU A 223 -18.71 0.45 -3.21
N GLU A 224 -19.22 -0.08 -4.33
CA GLU A 224 -19.69 -1.48 -4.43
C GLU A 224 -18.54 -2.48 -4.16
N ARG A 225 -17.35 -2.23 -4.73
CA ARG A 225 -16.17 -3.08 -4.48
C ARG A 225 -15.72 -3.03 -3.03
N LEU A 226 -15.64 -1.84 -2.43
CA LEU A 226 -15.30 -1.69 -1.01
C LEU A 226 -16.29 -2.39 -0.10
N LYS A 227 -17.60 -2.26 -0.41
CA LYS A 227 -18.65 -2.96 0.34
C LYS A 227 -18.47 -4.47 0.27
N GLY A 228 -18.25 -5.01 -0.92
CA GLY A 228 -18.02 -6.46 -1.11
C GLY A 228 -16.75 -6.95 -0.41
N MET A 229 -15.65 -6.19 -0.45
CA MET A 229 -14.45 -6.51 0.33
C MET A 229 -14.73 -6.48 1.84
N GLY A 230 -15.49 -5.49 2.32
CA GLY A 230 -15.89 -5.39 3.72
C GLY A 230 -16.77 -6.55 4.18
N GLU A 231 -17.68 -7.03 3.33
CA GLU A 231 -18.50 -8.22 3.58
C GLU A 231 -17.65 -9.48 3.68
N TRP A 232 -16.71 -9.67 2.74
CA TRP A 232 -15.77 -10.78 2.76
C TRP A 232 -14.87 -10.75 4.02
N LEU A 233 -14.35 -9.57 4.38
CA LEU A 233 -13.51 -9.39 5.58
C LEU A 233 -14.28 -9.63 6.89
N ARG A 234 -15.57 -9.39 6.94
CA ARG A 234 -16.39 -9.68 8.12
C ARG A 234 -16.43 -11.18 8.43
N GLU A 235 -16.39 -12.01 7.40
CA GLU A 235 -16.44 -13.47 7.52
C GLU A 235 -15.02 -14.06 7.66
N ASN A 236 -14.04 -13.50 6.95
CA ASN A 236 -12.72 -14.09 6.79
C ASN A 236 -11.58 -13.30 7.44
N GLY A 237 -11.87 -12.15 8.06
CA GLY A 237 -10.88 -11.21 8.55
C GLY A 237 -9.92 -11.77 9.60
N GLU A 238 -10.27 -12.85 10.32
CA GLU A 238 -9.34 -13.48 11.27
C GLU A 238 -8.09 -14.04 10.58
N SER A 239 -8.17 -14.37 9.28
CA SER A 239 -7.06 -14.87 8.48
C SER A 239 -6.20 -13.76 7.87
N ILE A 240 -6.61 -12.49 8.04
CA ILE A 240 -5.94 -11.30 7.49
C ILE A 240 -5.45 -10.37 8.60
N TYR A 241 -6.36 -10.00 9.53
CA TYR A 241 -6.02 -9.02 10.58
C TYR A 241 -5.08 -9.59 11.64
N GLU A 242 -4.05 -8.81 11.97
CA GLU A 242 -3.03 -9.16 12.97
C GLU A 242 -2.27 -10.45 12.61
N THR A 243 -2.16 -10.76 11.32
CA THR A 243 -1.35 -11.87 10.82
C THR A 243 0.01 -11.39 10.35
N VAL A 244 0.92 -12.33 10.22
CA VAL A 244 2.19 -12.19 9.49
C VAL A 244 2.18 -13.15 8.30
N ALA A 245 3.17 -13.04 7.39
CA ALA A 245 3.37 -14.04 6.35
C ALA A 245 3.46 -15.44 6.98
N GLY A 246 2.81 -16.42 6.36
CA GLY A 246 2.83 -17.80 6.84
C GLY A 246 4.14 -18.52 6.53
N ASP A 247 4.30 -19.71 7.12
CA ASP A 247 5.54 -20.48 7.03
C ASP A 247 5.80 -21.06 5.63
N ILE A 248 4.78 -21.16 4.79
CA ILE A 248 4.89 -21.69 3.43
C ILE A 248 5.01 -20.53 2.46
N LYS A 249 6.14 -20.48 1.74
CA LYS A 249 6.36 -19.47 0.69
C LYS A 249 5.24 -19.50 -0.33
N PRO A 250 4.89 -18.38 -0.98
CA PRO A 250 3.90 -18.30 -2.02
C PRO A 250 4.06 -19.38 -3.09
N GLN A 251 2.95 -19.98 -3.48
CA GLN A 251 2.88 -21.07 -4.46
C GLN A 251 1.87 -20.72 -5.56
N SER A 252 1.85 -21.50 -6.63
CA SER A 252 0.89 -21.33 -7.73
C SER A 252 -0.57 -21.51 -7.29
N TRP A 253 -0.82 -22.22 -6.20
CA TRP A 253 -2.15 -22.41 -5.63
C TRP A 253 -2.59 -21.27 -4.71
N GLY A 254 -1.64 -20.49 -4.12
CA GLY A 254 -1.95 -19.38 -3.21
C GLY A 254 -0.84 -19.07 -2.21
N VAL A 255 -1.24 -18.59 -1.04
CA VAL A 255 -0.36 -18.09 0.01
C VAL A 255 -0.80 -18.59 1.38
N THR A 256 0.03 -18.30 2.40
CA THR A 256 -0.33 -18.57 3.80
C THR A 256 -0.14 -17.32 4.65
N THR A 257 -0.99 -17.18 5.68
CA THR A 257 -0.83 -16.20 6.76
C THR A 257 -0.78 -16.92 8.11
N ARG A 258 -0.19 -16.30 9.12
CA ARG A 258 -0.06 -16.91 10.44
C ARG A 258 -0.43 -15.92 11.57
N LYS A 259 -1.18 -16.43 12.55
CA LYS A 259 -1.49 -15.72 13.80
C LYS A 259 -1.28 -16.66 14.98
N GLY A 260 -0.19 -16.48 15.71
CA GLY A 260 0.21 -17.37 16.79
C GLY A 260 0.40 -18.81 16.33
N ASP A 261 -0.32 -19.75 16.96
CA ASP A 261 -0.33 -21.19 16.64
C ASP A 261 -1.32 -21.58 15.51
N VAL A 262 -1.87 -20.62 14.77
CA VAL A 262 -2.79 -20.86 13.65
C VAL A 262 -2.14 -20.46 12.34
N LEU A 263 -2.05 -21.41 11.40
CA LEU A 263 -1.70 -21.20 9.99
C LEU A 263 -2.98 -21.18 9.18
N TYR A 264 -3.21 -20.11 8.43
CA TYR A 264 -4.26 -20.01 7.42
C TYR A 264 -3.66 -20.27 6.04
N VAL A 265 -4.27 -21.21 5.31
CA VAL A 265 -3.87 -21.58 3.94
C VAL A 265 -4.92 -21.01 3.01
N HIS A 266 -4.53 -20.03 2.23
CA HIS A 266 -5.37 -19.33 1.26
C HIS A 266 -5.21 -19.99 -0.11
N ILE A 267 -6.21 -20.70 -0.56
CA ILE A 267 -6.21 -21.40 -1.85
C ILE A 267 -6.94 -20.52 -2.86
N LEU A 268 -6.19 -19.90 -3.73
CA LEU A 268 -6.69 -18.95 -4.74
C LEU A 268 -6.91 -19.63 -6.11
N ASN A 269 -6.15 -20.69 -6.39
CA ASN A 269 -6.23 -21.43 -7.64
C ASN A 269 -5.71 -22.85 -7.43
N LEU A 270 -6.60 -23.81 -7.30
CA LEU A 270 -6.24 -25.23 -7.22
C LEU A 270 -7.01 -26.00 -8.29
N LYS A 271 -6.27 -26.67 -9.19
CA LYS A 271 -6.86 -27.49 -10.27
C LYS A 271 -7.04 -28.95 -9.87
N GLU A 272 -6.34 -29.35 -8.83
CA GLU A 272 -6.29 -30.71 -8.35
C GLU A 272 -7.17 -30.89 -7.10
N ASN A 273 -7.56 -32.10 -6.81
CA ASN A 273 -8.35 -32.42 -5.62
C ASN A 273 -7.49 -32.74 -4.38
N SER A 274 -6.21 -32.42 -4.44
CA SER A 274 -5.28 -32.60 -3.31
C SER A 274 -4.23 -31.52 -3.30
N LEU A 275 -3.73 -31.19 -2.08
CA LEU A 275 -2.71 -30.16 -1.86
C LEU A 275 -1.69 -30.65 -0.84
N TYR A 276 -0.43 -30.74 -1.24
CA TYR A 276 0.66 -30.97 -0.31
C TYR A 276 1.08 -29.66 0.38
N LEU A 277 1.19 -29.73 1.72
CA LEU A 277 1.68 -28.64 2.56
C LEU A 277 2.89 -29.12 3.37
N PRO A 278 4.08 -28.55 3.14
CA PRO A 278 5.23 -28.80 4.00
C PRO A 278 4.99 -28.12 5.37
N LEU A 279 4.95 -28.89 6.44
CA LEU A 279 4.73 -28.39 7.81
C LEU A 279 5.84 -28.88 8.72
N ASN A 280 6.47 -27.98 9.45
CA ASN A 280 7.53 -28.25 10.42
C ASN A 280 7.00 -28.42 11.85
N PHE A 281 5.68 -28.54 12.03
CA PHE A 281 5.00 -28.69 13.31
C PHE A 281 3.95 -29.81 13.29
N SER A 282 3.55 -30.28 14.47
CA SER A 282 2.48 -31.25 14.62
C SER A 282 1.11 -30.60 14.53
N VAL A 283 0.22 -31.18 13.74
CA VAL A 283 -1.14 -30.67 13.54
C VAL A 283 -2.07 -31.15 14.63
N LYS A 284 -2.82 -30.22 15.24
CA LYS A 284 -3.94 -30.49 16.16
C LYS A 284 -5.26 -30.65 15.39
N SER A 285 -5.54 -29.73 14.46
CA SER A 285 -6.75 -29.78 13.64
C SER A 285 -6.55 -29.12 12.29
N ILE A 286 -7.28 -29.57 11.26
CA ILE A 286 -7.38 -28.96 9.95
C ILE A 286 -8.86 -28.83 9.62
N THR A 287 -9.33 -27.59 9.42
CA THR A 287 -10.73 -27.28 9.11
C THR A 287 -10.83 -26.19 8.06
N THR A 288 -11.95 -26.09 7.38
CA THR A 288 -12.31 -24.87 6.63
C THR A 288 -12.52 -23.72 7.60
N LEU A 289 -12.23 -22.50 7.17
CA LEU A 289 -12.52 -21.31 7.97
C LEU A 289 -14.02 -21.00 7.98
N ALA A 290 -14.68 -21.12 6.84
CA ALA A 290 -16.06 -20.68 6.62
C ALA A 290 -17.08 -21.41 7.52
N ASP A 291 -16.98 -22.73 7.68
CA ASP A 291 -17.97 -23.55 8.37
C ASP A 291 -17.38 -24.53 9.41
N GLY A 292 -16.06 -24.50 9.59
CA GLY A 292 -15.37 -25.38 10.55
C GLY A 292 -15.34 -26.85 10.17
N ARG A 293 -15.70 -27.21 8.94
CA ARG A 293 -15.74 -28.58 8.42
C ARG A 293 -14.32 -29.18 8.44
N LYS A 294 -14.17 -30.38 8.95
CA LYS A 294 -12.89 -31.08 8.96
C LYS A 294 -12.44 -31.43 7.54
N ILE A 295 -11.20 -31.13 7.23
CA ILE A 295 -10.55 -31.52 5.98
C ILE A 295 -9.86 -32.87 6.19
N ARG A 296 -10.09 -33.81 5.27
CA ARG A 296 -9.36 -35.07 5.23
C ARG A 296 -7.92 -34.84 4.83
N TYR A 297 -6.98 -35.47 5.49
CA TYR A 297 -5.57 -35.37 5.17
C TYR A 297 -4.80 -36.65 5.47
N GLU A 298 -3.72 -36.83 4.74
CA GLU A 298 -2.73 -37.86 4.98
C GLU A 298 -1.46 -37.23 5.55
N LYS A 299 -0.88 -37.83 6.58
CA LYS A 299 0.42 -37.38 7.11
C LYS A 299 1.54 -37.89 6.22
N THR A 300 2.53 -37.05 5.99
CA THR A 300 3.80 -37.40 5.34
C THR A 300 4.94 -37.21 6.34
N GLN A 301 6.18 -37.52 5.91
CA GLN A 301 7.37 -37.28 6.73
C GLN A 301 7.54 -35.78 7.06
N ASP A 302 7.28 -34.91 6.07
CA ASP A 302 7.60 -33.49 6.13
C ASP A 302 6.37 -32.58 5.97
N GLY A 303 5.17 -33.08 6.33
CA GLY A 303 3.94 -32.30 6.22
C GLY A 303 2.66 -33.11 6.12
N VAL A 304 1.71 -32.58 5.33
CA VAL A 304 0.40 -33.23 5.11
C VAL A 304 -0.04 -33.09 3.65
N ILE A 305 -0.83 -34.06 3.18
CA ILE A 305 -1.57 -33.97 1.90
C ILE A 305 -3.04 -33.79 2.23
N LEU A 306 -3.58 -32.61 1.96
CA LEU A 306 -5.02 -32.34 2.05
C LEU A 306 -5.76 -33.01 0.90
N LYS A 307 -6.98 -33.49 1.15
CA LYS A 307 -7.87 -34.12 0.14
C LYS A 307 -9.18 -33.35 0.11
N PHE A 308 -9.60 -32.98 -1.09
CA PHE A 308 -10.83 -32.25 -1.35
C PHE A 308 -11.81 -33.14 -2.11
N ASP A 309 -13.05 -33.22 -1.62
CA ASP A 309 -14.11 -34.03 -2.25
C ASP A 309 -14.84 -33.27 -3.37
N GLU A 310 -14.75 -31.93 -3.32
CA GLU A 310 -15.42 -31.02 -4.23
C GLU A 310 -14.42 -30.02 -4.82
N ALA A 311 -14.76 -29.45 -5.97
CA ALA A 311 -13.97 -28.37 -6.56
C ALA A 311 -13.97 -27.16 -5.64
N ILE A 312 -12.81 -26.55 -5.47
CA ILE A 312 -12.64 -25.31 -4.75
C ILE A 312 -13.18 -24.18 -5.62
N VAL A 313 -14.10 -23.39 -5.09
CA VAL A 313 -14.76 -22.26 -5.77
C VAL A 313 -14.63 -20.98 -4.94
N GLY A 314 -14.74 -19.83 -5.62
CA GLY A 314 -14.65 -18.50 -5.00
C GLY A 314 -13.27 -17.89 -5.13
N PRO A 315 -13.12 -16.62 -4.70
CA PRO A 315 -11.87 -15.88 -4.80
C PRO A 315 -10.77 -16.41 -3.88
N ASP A 316 -11.16 -17.02 -2.74
CA ASP A 316 -10.26 -17.56 -1.73
C ASP A 316 -10.96 -18.66 -0.93
N TYR A 317 -10.35 -19.84 -0.87
CA TYR A 317 -10.81 -20.95 -0.05
C TYR A 317 -9.83 -21.15 1.11
N ILE A 318 -10.29 -20.87 2.33
CA ILE A 318 -9.40 -20.75 3.49
C ILE A 318 -9.45 -22.01 4.35
N ILE A 319 -8.29 -22.62 4.56
CA ILE A 319 -8.07 -23.72 5.49
C ILE A 319 -7.39 -23.18 6.74
N LYS A 320 -7.94 -23.51 7.90
CA LYS A 320 -7.40 -23.20 9.22
C LYS A 320 -6.69 -24.43 9.80
N ILE A 321 -5.38 -24.31 10.00
CA ILE A 321 -4.54 -25.36 10.60
C ILE A 321 -4.09 -24.88 11.97
N VAL A 322 -4.45 -25.63 13.00
CA VAL A 322 -4.03 -25.34 14.39
C VAL A 322 -2.86 -26.26 14.75
N GLU A 323 -1.77 -25.66 15.20
CA GLU A 323 -0.60 -26.35 15.71
C GLU A 323 -0.88 -27.04 17.05
N LYS A 324 -0.27 -28.19 17.27
CA LYS A 324 -0.32 -28.90 18.55
C LYS A 324 0.86 -28.40 19.39
N ARG A 325 0.55 -27.69 20.47
CA ARG A 325 1.54 -27.35 21.51
C ARG A 325 2.10 -28.57 22.19
#